data_9d7e01b98561083cb16e6abdc2db962d
#
_entry.id   9d7e01b98561083cb16e6abdc2db962d
#
_cell.length_a   1.000
_cell.length_b   1.000
_cell.length_c   1.000
_cell.angle_alpha   90.00
_cell.angle_beta   90.00
_cell.angle_gamma   90.00
#
_symmetry.space_group_name_H-M   'P 1'
#
loop_
_entity.id
_entity.type
_entity.pdbx_description
1 polymer ?
#
loop_
_entity_poly.entity_id
_entity_poly.type
_entity_poly.pdbx_seq_one_letter_code
_entity_poly.pdbx_strand_id
1 'polypeptide(L)'
;MRGLIICTAAASVLLGACTKDIDYNLKDIKPQLIVNSQMTVGDTLHLVYLAVSKSDRVERIKSGSVKCYVNGVLVADGKLDNRDDDLFIKEDLHIYGHYYRDEHHKDVYTAGPNAAGKTNQTRYSFKAGFKPGDVVRIEAEADDGVYKAYSEVVVPKAPEFSITDTLLQKNQYGDNIYRIRVKGKDITGEDNFYRILSGRSVIDKKIRYASEHEEAMTWEETKDYSFIRLDKGNDPILNDGAPAEDLDLEGASENTFRVFSDRQFSDGTFNIGFNVNANEIIYGLHGLLNFNRMESETTLSVTIRGITKDEYYYLKALSIYDYLDGDITLTEPVSFPDNVEGGIGLVSISTESVASIKFKRTYDVPSSWIYTE
;
A
#
# COMPACT_ATOMS: atom_id res chain seq x y z
N MET A 1 -50.05 4.69 47.69
CA MET A 1 -49.00 5.71 47.50
C MET A 1 -47.63 5.39 48.15
N ARG A 2 -47.42 4.20 48.75
CA ARG A 2 -46.10 3.80 49.31
C ARG A 2 -45.21 2.99 48.39
N GLY A 3 -45.75 2.49 47.27
CA GLY A 3 -44.98 1.68 46.31
C GLY A 3 -44.26 2.47 45.21
N LEU A 4 -44.63 3.74 44.99
CA LEU A 4 -44.05 4.57 43.89
C LEU A 4 -42.75 5.27 44.26
N ILE A 5 -42.46 5.42 45.56
CA ILE A 5 -41.25 6.12 46.04
C ILE A 5 -40.02 5.21 46.08
N ILE A 6 -40.23 3.89 46.13
CA ILE A 6 -39.12 2.92 46.17
C ILE A 6 -38.53 2.67 44.77
N CYS A 7 -39.34 2.79 43.69
CA CYS A 7 -38.84 2.62 42.34
C CYS A 7 -38.01 3.81 41.81
N THR A 8 -38.29 5.03 42.32
CA THR A 8 -37.50 6.22 41.93
C THR A 8 -36.15 6.32 42.61
N ALA A 9 -35.98 5.72 43.80
CA ALA A 9 -34.69 5.69 44.49
C ALA A 9 -33.72 4.62 43.91
N ALA A 10 -34.24 3.55 43.29
CA ALA A 10 -33.44 2.49 42.68
C ALA A 10 -32.92 2.89 41.28
N ALA A 11 -33.59 3.82 40.58
CA ALA A 11 -33.17 4.29 39.26
C ALA A 11 -32.06 5.34 39.32
N SER A 12 -31.86 6.01 40.43
CA SER A 12 -30.81 7.03 40.59
C SER A 12 -29.45 6.49 40.99
N VAL A 13 -29.32 5.20 41.30
CA VAL A 13 -28.04 4.56 41.66
C VAL A 13 -27.32 3.94 40.44
N LEU A 14 -28.02 3.80 39.29
CA LEU A 14 -27.45 3.20 38.08
C LEU A 14 -26.81 4.23 37.12
N LEU A 15 -26.83 5.52 37.42
CA LEU A 15 -26.21 6.56 36.62
C LEU A 15 -24.81 7.03 37.14
N GLY A 16 -24.25 6.32 38.10
CA GLY A 16 -22.87 6.43 38.44
C GLY A 16 -21.99 5.67 37.43
N ALA A 17 -22.05 6.10 36.19
CA ALA A 17 -21.05 5.66 35.21
C ALA A 17 -19.69 6.10 35.77
N CYS A 18 -18.87 5.15 36.16
CA CYS A 18 -17.47 5.37 36.48
C CYS A 18 -16.80 5.97 35.26
N THR A 19 -16.69 7.29 35.21
CA THR A 19 -15.63 7.94 34.46
C THR A 19 -14.33 7.55 35.15
N LYS A 20 -13.73 6.47 34.71
CA LYS A 20 -12.37 6.13 35.05
C LYS A 20 -11.52 7.11 34.25
N ASP A 21 -11.13 8.21 34.86
CA ASP A 21 -10.10 9.05 34.29
C ASP A 21 -8.84 8.17 34.18
N ILE A 22 -8.53 7.78 32.95
CA ILE A 22 -7.26 7.12 32.65
C ILE A 22 -6.23 8.25 32.67
N ASP A 23 -5.52 8.35 33.81
CA ASP A 23 -4.38 9.25 33.95
C ASP A 23 -3.29 8.80 32.94
N TYR A 24 -3.36 9.35 31.73
CA TYR A 24 -2.38 9.11 30.69
C TYR A 24 -1.13 9.94 31.01
N ASN A 25 -0.25 9.37 31.83
CA ASN A 25 1.01 10.04 32.17
C ASN A 25 2.04 9.83 31.04
N LEU A 26 1.96 10.66 29.99
CA LEU A 26 2.91 10.66 28.88
C LEU A 26 4.38 10.80 29.30
N LYS A 27 4.65 11.26 30.53
CA LYS A 27 6.01 11.46 31.04
C LYS A 27 6.76 10.16 31.36
N ASP A 28 6.04 9.06 31.52
CA ASP A 28 6.63 7.77 31.90
C ASP A 28 6.92 6.85 30.69
N ILE A 29 6.61 7.29 29.47
CA ILE A 29 6.92 6.53 28.26
C ILE A 29 8.43 6.60 28.03
N LYS A 30 9.08 5.43 28.15
CA LYS A 30 10.52 5.32 27.88
C LYS A 30 10.76 5.47 26.37
N PRO A 31 11.78 6.23 25.97
CA PRO A 31 12.19 6.30 24.58
C PRO A 31 12.52 4.90 24.03
N GLN A 32 12.05 4.62 22.82
CA GLN A 32 12.26 3.34 22.13
C GLN A 32 12.80 3.57 20.73
N LEU A 33 13.61 2.63 20.25
CA LEU A 33 14.05 2.64 18.85
C LEU A 33 12.89 2.23 17.94
N ILE A 34 12.61 3.06 16.95
CA ILE A 34 11.67 2.74 15.87
C ILE A 34 12.49 2.11 14.74
N VAL A 35 12.05 0.94 14.29
CA VAL A 35 12.65 0.23 13.15
C VAL A 35 11.55 -0.10 12.16
N ASN A 36 11.58 0.52 10.98
CA ASN A 36 10.63 0.24 9.92
C ASN A 36 11.35 -0.21 8.66
N SER A 37 10.88 -1.29 8.07
CA SER A 37 11.38 -1.79 6.79
C SER A 37 10.30 -2.61 6.09
N GLN A 38 10.08 -2.32 4.82
CA GLN A 38 9.26 -3.15 3.93
C GLN A 38 10.13 -3.58 2.76
N MET A 39 10.31 -4.87 2.60
CA MET A 39 11.19 -5.46 1.62
C MET A 39 10.39 -6.38 0.69
N THR A 40 10.88 -6.54 -0.54
CA THR A 40 10.26 -7.44 -1.51
C THR A 40 11.30 -8.41 -2.04
N VAL A 41 10.93 -9.68 -2.16
CA VAL A 41 11.77 -10.69 -2.82
C VAL A 41 11.95 -10.32 -4.28
N GLY A 42 13.20 -10.32 -4.74
CA GLY A 42 13.54 -9.88 -6.10
C GLY A 42 14.17 -8.49 -6.15
N ASP A 43 13.88 -7.64 -5.18
CA ASP A 43 14.61 -6.39 -5.01
C ASP A 43 16.04 -6.67 -4.53
N THR A 44 16.99 -5.91 -5.05
CA THR A 44 18.39 -6.02 -4.64
C THR A 44 18.80 -4.99 -3.62
N LEU A 45 18.03 -3.91 -3.49
CA LEU A 45 18.29 -2.82 -2.55
C LEU A 45 17.14 -2.71 -1.58
N HIS A 46 17.44 -2.81 -0.29
CA HIS A 46 16.48 -2.74 0.80
C HIS A 46 16.76 -1.53 1.68
N LEU A 47 15.70 -0.98 2.25
CA LEU A 47 15.75 0.22 3.08
C LEU A 47 15.25 -0.09 4.49
N VAL A 48 15.95 0.47 5.48
CA VAL A 48 15.55 0.45 6.89
C VAL A 48 15.55 1.88 7.42
N TYR A 49 14.49 2.24 8.07
CA TYR A 49 14.29 3.56 8.66
C TYR A 49 14.39 3.47 10.18
N LEU A 50 15.26 4.29 10.76
CA LEU A 50 15.49 4.35 12.19
C LEU A 50 15.13 5.72 12.74
N ALA A 51 14.44 5.73 13.89
CA ALA A 51 14.15 6.91 14.67
C ALA A 51 14.05 6.53 16.15
N VAL A 52 13.95 7.52 17.03
CA VAL A 52 13.66 7.29 18.46
C VAL A 52 12.32 7.92 18.80
N SER A 53 11.39 7.13 19.37
CA SER A 53 10.15 7.65 19.92
C SER A 53 10.43 8.28 21.27
N LYS A 54 9.84 9.44 21.51
CA LYS A 54 9.76 10.08 22.83
C LYS A 54 8.31 10.28 23.21
N SER A 55 8.06 10.73 24.41
CA SER A 55 6.70 10.91 24.92
C SER A 55 5.81 11.81 24.05
N ASP A 56 6.39 12.77 23.35
CA ASP A 56 5.68 13.81 22.61
C ASP A 56 6.07 13.93 21.13
N ARG A 57 7.10 13.20 20.68
CA ARG A 57 7.61 13.31 19.32
C ARG A 57 8.48 12.14 18.89
N VAL A 58 8.73 12.07 17.60
CA VAL A 58 9.75 11.20 17.00
C VAL A 58 10.99 12.04 16.70
N GLU A 59 12.16 11.57 17.13
CA GLU A 59 13.44 12.22 16.89
C GLU A 59 14.35 11.37 16.01
N ARG A 60 15.17 12.06 15.21
CA ARG A 60 16.20 11.43 14.41
C ARG A 60 17.32 10.90 15.31
N ILE A 61 17.84 9.71 15.02
CA ILE A 61 19.02 9.16 15.69
C ILE A 61 20.29 9.97 15.36
N LYS A 62 21.24 9.99 16.26
CA LYS A 62 22.55 10.68 16.08
C LYS A 62 23.56 9.80 15.38
N SER A 63 23.58 8.52 15.72
CA SER A 63 24.41 7.48 15.12
C SER A 63 23.61 6.18 15.05
N GLY A 64 23.99 5.25 14.17
CA GLY A 64 23.35 3.96 14.12
C GLY A 64 24.02 2.97 13.19
N SER A 65 23.62 1.74 13.30
CA SER A 65 24.00 0.64 12.42
C SER A 65 22.83 -0.29 12.19
N VAL A 66 22.84 -0.94 11.03
CA VAL A 66 21.86 -1.94 10.63
C VAL A 66 22.60 -3.16 10.13
N LYS A 67 22.20 -4.35 10.55
CA LYS A 67 22.74 -5.62 10.05
C LYS A 67 21.61 -6.50 9.58
N CYS A 68 21.83 -7.19 8.47
CA CYS A 68 20.90 -8.16 7.91
C CYS A 68 21.52 -9.56 7.96
N TYR A 69 20.77 -10.47 8.54
CA TYR A 69 21.11 -11.90 8.60
C TYR A 69 20.06 -12.69 7.82
N VAL A 70 20.50 -13.70 7.11
CA VAL A 70 19.63 -14.68 6.45
C VAL A 70 19.99 -16.07 6.98
N ASN A 71 19.02 -16.77 7.55
CA ASN A 71 19.21 -18.08 8.16
C ASN A 71 20.37 -18.11 9.19
N GLY A 72 20.47 -17.04 9.97
CA GLY A 72 21.51 -16.87 11.00
C GLY A 72 22.88 -16.41 10.49
N VAL A 73 23.05 -16.23 9.18
CA VAL A 73 24.32 -15.76 8.58
C VAL A 73 24.23 -14.27 8.27
N LEU A 74 25.20 -13.48 8.74
CA LEU A 74 25.32 -12.07 8.37
C LEU A 74 25.60 -11.96 6.86
N VAL A 75 24.68 -11.34 6.13
CA VAL A 75 24.76 -11.16 4.67
C VAL A 75 25.03 -9.73 4.26
N ALA A 76 24.66 -8.75 5.09
CA ALA A 76 24.89 -7.35 4.77
C ALA A 76 24.98 -6.46 6.01
N ASP A 77 25.81 -5.42 5.90
CA ASP A 77 25.83 -4.26 6.79
C ASP A 77 25.17 -3.07 6.07
N GLY A 78 24.20 -2.46 6.73
CA GLY A 78 23.51 -1.27 6.21
C GLY A 78 24.40 -0.05 6.16
N LYS A 79 24.33 0.69 5.06
CA LYS A 79 25.03 1.95 4.89
C LYS A 79 24.06 3.11 5.05
N LEU A 80 24.51 4.18 5.72
CA LEU A 80 23.73 5.41 5.80
C LEU A 80 23.38 5.89 4.38
N ASP A 81 22.11 6.09 4.15
CA ASP A 81 21.57 6.49 2.86
C ASP A 81 21.07 7.93 2.92
N ASN A 82 21.88 8.84 2.38
CA ASN A 82 21.59 10.27 2.34
C ASN A 82 21.08 10.74 0.97
N ARG A 83 20.65 9.81 0.11
CA ARG A 83 20.10 10.21 -1.20
C ARG A 83 18.83 11.02 -0.97
N ASP A 84 18.75 12.17 -1.66
CA ASP A 84 17.56 13.04 -1.66
C ASP A 84 16.45 12.50 -2.59
N ASP A 85 16.76 11.42 -3.33
CA ASP A 85 15.78 10.77 -4.15
C ASP A 85 14.70 10.15 -3.25
N ASP A 86 13.51 10.65 -3.42
CA ASP A 86 12.28 10.08 -2.84
C ASP A 86 12.02 8.68 -3.45
N LEU A 87 12.92 7.74 -3.17
CA LEU A 87 12.66 6.31 -3.30
C LEU A 87 11.66 5.84 -2.25
N PHE A 88 10.82 6.77 -1.79
CA PHE A 88 9.66 6.44 -1.03
C PHE A 88 8.78 5.56 -1.89
N ILE A 89 8.89 4.30 -1.59
CA ILE A 89 7.85 3.30 -1.71
C ILE A 89 6.69 3.82 -2.56
N LYS A 90 6.88 3.78 -3.86
CA LYS A 90 5.88 4.22 -4.85
C LYS A 90 4.53 3.52 -4.68
N GLU A 91 4.47 2.50 -3.85
CA GLU A 91 3.38 1.55 -3.83
C GLU A 91 2.41 1.74 -2.67
N ASP A 92 2.88 2.15 -1.49
CA ASP A 92 2.07 2.13 -0.28
C ASP A 92 1.55 3.49 0.18
N LEU A 93 2.06 4.57 -0.40
CA LEU A 93 1.76 5.93 0.05
C LEU A 93 0.63 6.63 -0.71
N HIS A 94 -0.11 5.93 -1.55
CA HIS A 94 -1.34 6.48 -2.18
C HIS A 94 -2.39 7.00 -1.19
N ILE A 95 -2.20 6.74 0.11
CA ILE A 95 -3.18 7.03 1.14
C ILE A 95 -2.95 8.37 1.80
N TYR A 96 -1.71 8.82 1.89
CA TYR A 96 -1.36 10.02 2.66
C TYR A 96 -0.82 11.20 1.85
N GLY A 97 -0.86 11.18 0.53
CA GLY A 97 -0.33 12.26 -0.26
C GLY A 97 -0.87 12.36 -1.67
N HIS A 98 -0.65 13.51 -2.25
CA HIS A 98 -0.98 13.77 -3.64
C HIS A 98 0.22 13.41 -4.52
N TYR A 99 -0.03 12.55 -5.48
CA TYR A 99 0.91 12.24 -6.52
C TYR A 99 0.78 13.32 -7.59
N TYR A 100 1.83 14.02 -7.92
CA TYR A 100 1.86 14.92 -9.07
C TYR A 100 3.15 14.74 -9.86
N ARG A 101 3.07 15.04 -11.13
CA ARG A 101 4.23 15.04 -12.01
C ARG A 101 4.80 16.44 -12.05
N ASP A 102 6.06 16.61 -11.74
CA ASP A 102 6.73 17.90 -11.83
C ASP A 102 6.95 18.34 -13.30
N GLU A 103 7.41 19.55 -13.50
CA GLU A 103 7.72 20.13 -14.81
C GLU A 103 8.84 19.39 -15.58
N HIS A 104 9.60 18.52 -14.88
CA HIS A 104 10.65 17.68 -15.45
C HIS A 104 10.18 16.24 -15.69
N HIS A 105 8.87 15.97 -15.61
CA HIS A 105 8.25 14.66 -15.78
C HIS A 105 8.71 13.62 -14.75
N LYS A 106 9.24 14.06 -13.61
CA LYS A 106 9.49 13.19 -12.46
C LYS A 106 8.22 13.09 -11.63
N ASP A 107 7.91 11.86 -11.27
CA ASP A 107 6.85 11.63 -10.32
C ASP A 107 7.28 12.12 -8.94
N VAL A 108 6.65 13.19 -8.48
CA VAL A 108 6.89 13.76 -7.17
C VAL A 108 5.74 13.36 -6.25
N TYR A 109 6.08 12.73 -5.17
CA TYR A 109 5.17 12.42 -4.10
C TYR A 109 5.25 13.52 -3.04
N THR A 110 4.15 14.23 -2.81
CA THR A 110 3.99 15.04 -1.63
C THR A 110 3.26 14.23 -0.58
N ALA A 111 3.98 13.74 0.39
CA ALA A 111 3.35 13.27 1.61
C ALA A 111 2.50 14.40 2.19
N GLY A 112 1.42 14.05 2.91
CA GLY A 112 0.47 15.01 3.46
C GLY A 112 1.11 16.17 4.24
N PRO A 113 0.36 17.11 4.76
CA PRO A 113 0.82 18.45 5.20
C PRO A 113 1.99 18.45 6.20
N ASN A 114 2.36 17.30 6.74
CA ASN A 114 3.48 17.15 7.67
C ASN A 114 4.78 16.61 7.02
N ALA A 115 4.78 16.30 5.74
CA ALA A 115 5.94 15.70 5.06
C ALA A 115 6.75 16.70 4.24
N ALA A 116 6.41 17.96 4.29
CA ALA A 116 7.23 19.02 3.74
C ALA A 116 8.53 19.16 4.53
N GLY A 117 9.52 18.38 4.14
CA GLY A 117 10.90 18.53 4.57
C GLY A 117 11.29 17.71 5.79
N LYS A 118 12.18 16.76 5.55
CA LYS A 118 12.97 16.00 6.53
C LYS A 118 12.13 15.15 7.48
N THR A 119 11.85 13.93 7.04
CA THR A 119 11.39 12.88 7.95
C THR A 119 12.32 12.82 9.17
N ASN A 120 11.77 12.74 10.37
CA ASN A 120 12.55 12.55 11.60
C ASN A 120 13.15 11.14 11.67
N GLN A 121 13.40 10.52 10.51
CA GLN A 121 13.95 9.18 10.37
C GLN A 121 15.31 9.22 9.68
N THR A 122 16.17 8.31 10.07
CA THR A 122 17.46 8.09 9.42
C THR A 122 17.35 6.82 8.58
N ARG A 123 17.68 6.91 7.30
CA ARG A 123 17.58 5.83 6.34
C ARG A 123 18.91 5.09 6.20
N TYR A 124 18.84 3.78 6.25
CA TYR A 124 19.93 2.87 5.93
C TYR A 124 19.55 2.02 4.72
N SER A 125 20.50 1.72 3.87
CA SER A 125 20.31 0.83 2.72
C SER A 125 21.33 -0.30 2.71
N PHE A 126 20.91 -1.48 2.25
CA PHE A 126 21.77 -2.63 2.04
C PHE A 126 21.32 -3.46 0.84
N LYS A 127 22.19 -4.32 0.35
CA LYS A 127 21.89 -5.26 -0.72
C LYS A 127 21.89 -6.68 -0.18
N ALA A 128 20.80 -7.38 -0.39
CA ALA A 128 20.65 -8.79 -0.06
C ALA A 128 19.65 -9.45 -1.02
N GLY A 129 19.71 -10.77 -1.15
CA GLY A 129 18.71 -11.56 -1.85
C GLY A 129 18.00 -12.49 -0.87
N PHE A 130 16.69 -12.59 -1.00
CA PHE A 130 15.84 -13.44 -0.16
C PHE A 130 15.09 -14.46 -1.01
N LYS A 131 14.71 -15.57 -0.38
CA LYS A 131 13.87 -16.61 -0.98
C LYS A 131 12.72 -16.93 -0.04
N PRO A 132 11.56 -17.33 -0.54
CA PRO A 132 10.48 -17.83 0.30
C PRO A 132 10.97 -18.93 1.26
N GLY A 133 10.62 -18.78 2.53
CA GLY A 133 11.04 -19.70 3.60
C GLY A 133 12.34 -19.32 4.30
N ASP A 134 13.10 -18.35 3.80
CA ASP A 134 14.26 -17.83 4.55
C ASP A 134 13.81 -17.15 5.83
N VAL A 135 14.61 -17.27 6.88
CA VAL A 135 14.47 -16.49 8.11
C VAL A 135 15.40 -15.27 8.02
N VAL A 136 14.82 -14.10 7.91
CA VAL A 136 15.56 -12.84 7.80
C VAL A 136 15.47 -12.10 9.13
N ARG A 137 16.63 -11.73 9.67
CA ARG A 137 16.74 -10.93 10.88
C ARG A 137 17.41 -9.60 10.57
N ILE A 138 16.75 -8.54 10.98
CA ILE A 138 17.27 -7.17 10.93
C ILE A 138 17.64 -6.77 12.36
N GLU A 139 18.90 -6.46 12.60
CA GLU A 139 19.38 -5.88 13.86
C GLU A 139 19.69 -4.40 13.65
N ALA A 140 19.27 -3.58 14.58
CA ALA A 140 19.51 -2.13 14.55
C ALA A 140 20.05 -1.64 15.90
N GLU A 141 21.04 -0.78 15.85
CA GLU A 141 21.56 -0.06 17.00
C GLU A 141 21.54 1.45 16.70
N ALA A 142 21.29 2.25 17.75
CA ALA A 142 21.29 3.71 17.61
C ALA A 142 21.90 4.39 18.83
N ASP A 143 22.41 5.61 18.62
CA ASP A 143 22.98 6.50 19.62
C ASP A 143 24.07 5.81 20.45
N ASP A 144 25.11 5.29 19.74
CA ASP A 144 26.26 4.57 20.29
C ASP A 144 25.88 3.32 21.14
N GLY A 145 24.81 2.63 20.70
CA GLY A 145 24.35 1.40 21.32
C GLY A 145 23.44 1.60 22.55
N VAL A 146 22.99 2.84 22.80
CA VAL A 146 21.97 3.13 23.82
C VAL A 146 20.68 2.40 23.51
N TYR A 147 20.31 2.37 22.22
CA TYR A 147 19.12 1.69 21.74
C TYR A 147 19.54 0.51 20.89
N LYS A 148 18.94 -0.64 21.16
CA LYS A 148 19.15 -1.88 20.39
C LYS A 148 17.81 -2.55 20.16
N ALA A 149 17.57 -2.93 18.93
CA ALA A 149 16.36 -3.64 18.55
C ALA A 149 16.64 -4.63 17.43
N TYR A 150 15.80 -5.64 17.31
CA TYR A 150 15.83 -6.55 16.19
C TYR A 150 14.42 -7.03 15.82
N SER A 151 14.28 -7.47 14.60
CA SER A 151 13.10 -8.19 14.13
C SER A 151 13.53 -9.42 13.35
N GLU A 152 12.78 -10.51 13.47
CA GLU A 152 12.99 -11.74 12.73
C GLU A 152 11.71 -12.11 11.98
N VAL A 153 11.84 -12.31 10.68
CA VAL A 153 10.73 -12.50 9.76
C VAL A 153 10.98 -13.70 8.87
N VAL A 154 10.00 -14.58 8.75
CA VAL A 154 10.01 -15.65 7.74
C VAL A 154 9.48 -15.10 6.43
N VAL A 155 10.25 -15.23 5.36
CA VAL A 155 9.86 -14.76 4.02
C VAL A 155 8.66 -15.56 3.53
N PRO A 156 7.50 -14.91 3.30
CA PRO A 156 6.31 -15.61 2.87
C PRO A 156 6.42 -16.06 1.42
N LYS A 157 5.58 -17.01 1.03
CA LYS A 157 5.39 -17.39 -0.36
C LYS A 157 4.28 -16.58 -0.99
N ALA A 158 4.31 -16.39 -2.29
CA ALA A 158 3.19 -15.82 -3.04
C ALA A 158 2.37 -16.94 -3.68
N PRO A 159 1.04 -16.78 -3.79
CA PRO A 159 0.18 -17.80 -4.41
C PRO A 159 0.33 -17.77 -5.92
N GLU A 160 0.12 -18.91 -6.57
CA GLU A 160 -0.05 -18.95 -8.01
C GLU A 160 -1.47 -18.50 -8.37
N PHE A 161 -1.60 -17.58 -9.31
CA PHE A 161 -2.89 -17.13 -9.80
C PHE A 161 -2.88 -16.75 -11.28
N SER A 162 -4.05 -16.59 -11.85
CA SER A 162 -4.24 -16.11 -13.21
C SER A 162 -5.45 -15.18 -13.29
N ILE A 163 -5.44 -14.27 -14.26
CA ILE A 163 -6.61 -13.49 -14.62
C ILE A 163 -7.51 -14.35 -15.49
N THR A 164 -8.73 -14.59 -15.04
CA THR A 164 -9.68 -15.51 -15.71
C THR A 164 -10.72 -14.79 -16.52
N ASP A 165 -11.02 -13.53 -16.19
CA ASP A 165 -12.03 -12.75 -16.89
C ASP A 165 -11.72 -11.26 -16.81
N THR A 166 -12.10 -10.53 -17.89
CA THR A 166 -11.99 -9.08 -17.98
C THR A 166 -13.17 -8.57 -18.78
N LEU A 167 -14.09 -7.90 -18.13
CA LEU A 167 -15.33 -7.41 -18.72
C LEU A 167 -15.44 -5.90 -18.59
N LEU A 168 -15.59 -5.21 -19.74
CA LEU A 168 -15.95 -3.79 -19.74
C LEU A 168 -17.46 -3.64 -19.47
N GLN A 169 -17.80 -2.89 -18.46
CA GLN A 169 -19.19 -2.63 -18.07
C GLN A 169 -19.36 -1.21 -17.54
N LYS A 170 -20.59 -0.82 -17.26
CA LYS A 170 -20.90 0.44 -16.56
C LYS A 170 -21.14 0.17 -15.08
N ASN A 171 -20.63 1.06 -14.22
CA ASN A 171 -20.98 1.08 -12.82
C ASN A 171 -22.37 1.70 -12.61
N GLN A 172 -22.84 1.76 -11.37
CA GLN A 172 -24.12 2.36 -10.99
C GLN A 172 -24.23 3.86 -11.31
N TYR A 173 -23.12 4.56 -11.50
CA TYR A 173 -23.06 5.97 -11.85
C TYR A 173 -22.94 6.21 -13.38
N GLY A 174 -22.86 5.14 -14.16
CA GLY A 174 -22.74 5.21 -15.62
C GLY A 174 -21.31 5.27 -16.14
N ASP A 175 -20.29 5.22 -15.27
CA ASP A 175 -18.88 5.22 -15.67
C ASP A 175 -18.48 3.88 -16.24
N ASN A 176 -17.58 3.89 -17.21
CA ASN A 176 -17.00 2.68 -17.74
C ASN A 176 -15.96 2.13 -16.77
N ILE A 177 -16.11 0.86 -16.41
CA ILE A 177 -15.18 0.13 -15.55
C ILE A 177 -14.81 -1.21 -16.20
N TYR A 178 -13.59 -1.66 -15.96
CA TYR A 178 -13.21 -3.04 -16.22
C TYR A 178 -13.41 -3.85 -14.95
N ARG A 179 -14.31 -4.82 -14.99
CA ARG A 179 -14.39 -5.85 -13.96
C ARG A 179 -13.38 -6.94 -14.29
N ILE A 180 -12.48 -7.19 -13.35
CA ILE A 180 -11.40 -8.16 -13.47
C ILE A 180 -11.64 -9.27 -12.47
N ARG A 181 -11.46 -10.51 -12.89
CA ARG A 181 -11.49 -11.68 -12.01
C ARG A 181 -10.15 -12.38 -12.02
N VAL A 182 -9.68 -12.70 -10.84
CA VAL A 182 -8.47 -13.51 -10.64
C VAL A 182 -8.84 -14.77 -9.89
N LYS A 183 -8.24 -15.88 -10.30
CA LYS A 183 -8.38 -17.16 -9.63
C LYS A 183 -7.02 -17.71 -9.31
N GLY A 184 -6.85 -18.20 -8.09
CA GLY A 184 -5.60 -18.78 -7.63
C GLY A 184 -5.81 -19.93 -6.67
N LYS A 185 -4.67 -20.51 -6.29
CA LYS A 185 -4.58 -21.59 -5.31
C LYS A 185 -3.83 -21.10 -4.10
N ASP A 186 -4.32 -21.51 -2.96
CA ASP A 186 -3.67 -21.31 -1.70
C ASP A 186 -2.42 -22.20 -1.53
N ILE A 187 -1.54 -21.78 -0.64
CA ILE A 187 -0.36 -22.52 -0.24
C ILE A 187 -0.75 -23.36 0.99
N THR A 188 -0.95 -24.64 0.79
CA THR A 188 -1.47 -25.53 1.84
C THR A 188 -0.49 -25.76 2.99
N GLY A 189 -1.03 -25.89 4.21
CA GLY A 189 -0.30 -26.33 5.38
C GLY A 189 0.25 -25.23 6.28
N GLU A 190 -0.02 -23.98 5.97
CA GLU A 190 0.34 -22.82 6.78
C GLU A 190 -0.75 -21.74 6.67
N ASP A 191 -0.86 -20.84 7.65
CA ASP A 191 -1.72 -19.65 7.57
C ASP A 191 -1.08 -18.65 6.63
N ASN A 192 -1.81 -18.26 5.58
CA ASN A 192 -1.33 -17.36 4.56
C ASN A 192 -2.07 -16.01 4.56
N PHE A 193 -1.31 -14.95 4.35
CA PHE A 193 -1.79 -13.59 4.30
C PHE A 193 -1.36 -12.95 2.99
N TYR A 194 -2.26 -12.19 2.40
CA TYR A 194 -2.09 -11.68 1.05
C TYR A 194 -2.51 -10.23 0.94
N ARG A 195 -1.94 -9.55 -0.06
CA ARG A 195 -2.35 -8.22 -0.50
C ARG A 195 -2.47 -8.19 -2.02
N ILE A 196 -3.54 -7.59 -2.55
CA ILE A 196 -3.71 -7.42 -3.99
C ILE A 196 -3.48 -5.97 -4.39
N LEU A 197 -2.72 -5.77 -5.45
CA LEU A 197 -2.34 -4.50 -6.02
C LEU A 197 -2.60 -4.51 -7.53
N SER A 198 -2.75 -3.33 -8.13
CA SER A 198 -2.79 -3.19 -9.58
C SER A 198 -1.94 -2.02 -10.05
N GLY A 199 -1.29 -2.22 -11.18
CA GLY A 199 -0.44 -1.23 -11.80
C GLY A 199 -0.68 -1.17 -13.29
N ARG A 200 -0.30 -0.05 -13.89
CA ARG A 200 -0.40 0.18 -15.33
C ARG A 200 0.96 0.58 -15.88
N SER A 201 1.35 -0.04 -16.97
CA SER A 201 2.43 0.43 -17.83
C SER A 201 1.86 0.81 -19.18
N VAL A 202 2.18 1.98 -19.68
CA VAL A 202 1.71 2.48 -20.98
C VAL A 202 2.92 2.75 -21.85
N ILE A 203 2.85 2.28 -23.08
CA ILE A 203 3.79 2.59 -24.15
C ILE A 203 3.02 3.28 -25.25
N ASP A 204 3.26 4.55 -25.44
CA ASP A 204 2.66 5.37 -26.49
C ASP A 204 3.67 5.64 -27.59
N LYS A 205 3.28 5.31 -28.82
CA LYS A 205 4.01 5.62 -30.02
C LYS A 205 3.26 6.69 -30.81
N LYS A 206 3.75 7.91 -30.78
CA LYS A 206 3.20 9.05 -31.48
C LYS A 206 3.82 9.17 -32.87
N ILE A 207 3.00 9.28 -33.89
CA ILE A 207 3.41 9.28 -35.29
C ILE A 207 3.01 10.61 -35.91
N ARG A 208 3.98 11.31 -36.47
CA ARG A 208 3.79 12.57 -37.22
C ARG A 208 4.14 12.34 -38.69
N TYR A 209 3.23 12.71 -39.56
CA TYR A 209 3.46 12.73 -41.00
C TYR A 209 3.86 14.17 -41.38
N ALA A 210 4.91 14.34 -42.20
CA ALA A 210 5.38 15.64 -42.61
C ALA A 210 4.44 16.31 -43.63
N SER A 211 3.73 15.53 -44.45
CA SER A 211 2.65 15.97 -45.33
C SER A 211 1.77 14.77 -45.73
N GLU A 212 0.59 15.02 -46.31
CA GLU A 212 -0.32 13.93 -46.77
C GLU A 212 0.34 12.96 -47.82
N HIS A 213 1.53 13.30 -48.32
CA HIS A 213 2.18 12.56 -49.42
C HIS A 213 3.61 12.09 -49.09
N GLU A 214 4.11 12.31 -47.87
CA GLU A 214 5.48 11.90 -47.52
C GLU A 214 5.51 10.73 -46.57
N GLU A 215 6.30 9.70 -46.94
CA GLU A 215 6.60 8.54 -46.10
C GLU A 215 7.51 8.86 -44.88
N ALA A 216 7.98 10.11 -44.73
CA ALA A 216 8.84 10.52 -43.64
C ALA A 216 8.04 10.66 -42.35
N MET A 217 7.99 9.56 -41.60
CA MET A 217 7.43 9.52 -40.27
C MET A 217 8.47 9.86 -39.23
N THR A 218 8.23 10.89 -38.43
CA THR A 218 8.88 11.04 -37.15
C THR A 218 8.00 10.37 -36.09
N TRP A 219 8.59 9.61 -35.19
CA TRP A 219 7.86 8.98 -34.10
C TRP A 219 8.59 9.20 -32.78
N GLU A 220 7.82 9.33 -31.74
CA GLU A 220 8.29 9.44 -30.35
C GLU A 220 7.65 8.29 -29.55
N GLU A 221 8.47 7.57 -28.82
CA GLU A 221 8.00 6.55 -27.89
C GLU A 221 8.11 7.07 -26.46
N THR A 222 7.00 7.08 -25.75
CA THR A 222 6.97 7.43 -24.32
C THR A 222 6.54 6.20 -23.52
N LYS A 223 7.17 6.03 -22.35
CA LYS A 223 6.83 4.97 -21.39
C LYS A 223 6.40 5.62 -20.10
N ASP A 224 5.26 5.20 -19.60
CA ASP A 224 4.73 5.64 -18.32
C ASP A 224 4.37 4.45 -17.47
N TYR A 225 4.56 4.57 -16.16
CA TYR A 225 4.16 3.57 -15.18
C TYR A 225 3.42 4.27 -14.04
N SER A 226 2.28 3.72 -13.66
CA SER A 226 1.50 4.23 -12.53
C SER A 226 0.76 3.11 -11.81
N PHE A 227 0.56 3.30 -10.52
CA PHE A 227 -0.40 2.47 -9.77
C PHE A 227 -1.81 2.87 -10.16
N ILE A 228 -2.69 1.89 -10.17
CA ILE A 228 -4.11 2.07 -10.40
C ILE A 228 -4.86 1.71 -9.14
N ARG A 229 -5.80 2.55 -8.76
CA ARG A 229 -6.68 2.24 -7.64
C ARG A 229 -7.61 1.11 -8.03
N LEU A 230 -7.54 0.05 -7.25
CA LEU A 230 -8.41 -1.09 -7.35
C LEU A 230 -9.65 -0.84 -6.48
N ASP A 231 -10.84 -0.91 -7.07
CA ASP A 231 -12.10 -0.88 -6.35
C ASP A 231 -12.54 -2.32 -6.01
N LYS A 232 -12.61 -2.62 -4.72
CA LYS A 232 -12.97 -3.96 -4.22
C LYS A 232 -14.42 -4.36 -4.55
N GLY A 233 -15.29 -3.39 -4.85
CA GLY A 233 -16.71 -3.65 -5.08
C GLY A 233 -17.34 -4.46 -3.93
N ASN A 234 -18.14 -5.45 -4.32
CA ASN A 234 -18.83 -6.36 -3.40
C ASN A 234 -18.10 -7.72 -3.28
N ASP A 235 -16.81 -7.79 -3.53
CA ASP A 235 -16.07 -9.05 -3.40
C ASP A 235 -15.99 -9.49 -1.92
N PRO A 236 -16.50 -10.68 -1.56
CA PRO A 236 -16.55 -11.09 -0.16
C PRO A 236 -15.18 -11.31 0.47
N ILE A 237 -14.16 -11.71 -0.32
CA ILE A 237 -12.80 -11.90 0.19
C ILE A 237 -12.19 -10.56 0.56
N LEU A 238 -12.35 -9.55 -0.30
CA LEU A 238 -11.82 -8.21 -0.08
C LEU A 238 -12.65 -7.40 0.94
N ASN A 239 -13.86 -7.84 1.25
CA ASN A 239 -14.75 -7.25 2.27
C ASN A 239 -14.84 -8.11 3.54
N ASP A 240 -13.83 -8.93 3.85
CA ASP A 240 -13.76 -9.79 5.05
C ASP A 240 -14.96 -10.74 5.23
N GLY A 241 -15.60 -11.16 4.14
CA GLY A 241 -16.74 -12.03 4.14
C GLY A 241 -18.08 -11.35 4.47
N ALA A 242 -18.08 -10.05 4.79
CA ALA A 242 -19.32 -9.31 5.01
C ALA A 242 -19.96 -8.91 3.68
N PRO A 243 -21.29 -9.06 3.51
CA PRO A 243 -22.02 -8.46 2.40
C PRO A 243 -21.86 -6.93 2.46
N ALA A 244 -21.74 -6.28 1.30
CA ALA A 244 -21.62 -4.82 1.23
C ALA A 244 -22.79 -4.06 1.88
N GLU A 245 -23.96 -4.71 1.96
CA GLU A 245 -25.18 -4.19 2.58
C GLU A 245 -25.07 -4.09 4.11
N ASP A 246 -24.22 -4.90 4.74
CA ASP A 246 -24.00 -4.88 6.19
C ASP A 246 -22.86 -3.90 6.61
N LEU A 247 -22.23 -3.23 5.65
CA LEU A 247 -21.08 -2.34 5.87
C LEU A 247 -21.47 -0.94 6.41
N ASP A 248 -22.76 -0.61 6.43
CA ASP A 248 -23.25 0.69 6.91
C ASP A 248 -23.30 0.83 8.45
N LEU A 249 -22.92 -0.19 9.19
CA LEU A 249 -22.90 -0.16 10.65
C LEU A 249 -21.46 -0.17 11.18
N GLU A 250 -21.00 1.04 11.52
CA GLU A 250 -19.89 1.33 12.43
C GLU A 250 -18.57 0.52 12.23
N GLY A 251 -17.80 0.88 11.22
CA GLY A 251 -16.39 0.45 11.13
C GLY A 251 -16.16 -0.96 10.61
N ALA A 252 -17.18 -1.60 10.07
CA ALA A 252 -17.03 -2.88 9.41
C ALA A 252 -16.21 -2.73 8.13
N SER A 253 -14.96 -3.14 8.25
CA SER A 253 -14.05 -3.51 7.20
C SER A 253 -13.76 -2.48 6.09
N GLU A 254 -13.32 -1.30 6.46
CA GLU A 254 -12.49 -0.55 5.52
C GLU A 254 -11.21 -1.35 5.27
N ASN A 255 -11.15 -2.04 4.16
CA ASN A 255 -9.96 -2.74 3.69
C ASN A 255 -9.27 -1.91 2.61
N THR A 256 -8.80 -0.74 2.98
CA THR A 256 -8.16 0.24 2.08
C THR A 256 -6.93 -0.36 1.38
N PHE A 257 -6.19 -1.20 2.09
CA PHE A 257 -4.97 -1.85 1.60
C PHE A 257 -5.22 -3.16 0.85
N ARG A 258 -6.48 -3.62 0.78
CA ARG A 258 -6.92 -4.82 0.05
C ARG A 258 -6.14 -6.07 0.46
N VAL A 259 -6.00 -6.23 1.78
CA VAL A 259 -5.41 -7.43 2.39
C VAL A 259 -6.47 -8.49 2.62
N PHE A 260 -6.09 -9.76 2.53
CA PHE A 260 -6.96 -10.90 2.77
C PHE A 260 -6.16 -12.09 3.26
N SER A 261 -6.83 -13.11 3.76
CA SER A 261 -6.19 -14.33 4.26
C SER A 261 -6.86 -15.58 3.69
N ASP A 262 -6.16 -16.70 3.77
CA ASP A 262 -6.64 -18.02 3.34
C ASP A 262 -7.86 -18.53 4.12
N ARG A 263 -8.16 -17.95 5.29
CA ARG A 263 -9.34 -18.30 6.10
C ARG A 263 -10.67 -18.10 5.36
N GLN A 264 -10.65 -17.28 4.31
CA GLN A 264 -11.83 -16.97 3.48
C GLN A 264 -11.91 -17.86 2.23
N PHE A 265 -10.95 -18.77 2.04
CA PHE A 265 -10.92 -19.62 0.87
C PHE A 265 -11.74 -20.89 1.07
N SER A 266 -12.42 -21.33 0.02
CA SER A 266 -13.04 -22.63 -0.04
C SER A 266 -12.18 -23.58 -0.87
N ASP A 267 -11.94 -24.76 -0.34
CA ASP A 267 -11.18 -25.82 -1.01
C ASP A 267 -9.78 -25.43 -1.44
N GLY A 268 -9.11 -24.54 -0.66
CA GLY A 268 -7.76 -24.06 -0.96
C GLY A 268 -7.66 -23.28 -2.27
N THR A 269 -8.76 -22.68 -2.71
CA THR A 269 -8.78 -21.81 -3.90
C THR A 269 -9.47 -20.49 -3.58
N PHE A 270 -9.03 -19.42 -4.25
CA PHE A 270 -9.69 -18.13 -4.18
C PHE A 270 -10.13 -17.67 -5.58
N ASN A 271 -11.20 -16.89 -5.60
CA ASN A 271 -11.72 -16.22 -6.79
C ASN A 271 -12.14 -14.82 -6.39
N ILE A 272 -11.30 -13.83 -6.75
CA ILE A 272 -11.46 -12.43 -6.35
C ILE A 272 -11.88 -11.63 -7.56
N GLY A 273 -12.90 -10.80 -7.39
CA GLY A 273 -13.39 -9.86 -8.40
C GLY A 273 -13.23 -8.42 -7.94
N PHE A 274 -12.67 -7.57 -8.77
CA PHE A 274 -12.50 -6.14 -8.50
C PHE A 274 -12.73 -5.31 -9.76
N ASN A 275 -12.90 -4.00 -9.56
CA ASN A 275 -13.11 -3.08 -10.64
C ASN A 275 -11.91 -2.14 -10.79
N VAL A 276 -11.66 -1.72 -12.02
CA VAL A 276 -10.69 -0.68 -12.36
C VAL A 276 -11.39 0.32 -13.26
N ASN A 277 -11.20 1.61 -13.00
CA ASN A 277 -11.78 2.64 -13.86
C ASN A 277 -11.19 2.53 -15.27
N ALA A 278 -12.04 2.43 -16.28
CA ALA A 278 -11.61 2.27 -17.65
C ALA A 278 -10.79 3.49 -18.14
N ASN A 279 -11.07 4.68 -17.63
CA ASN A 279 -10.32 5.88 -17.98
C ASN A 279 -8.88 5.86 -17.44
N GLU A 280 -8.60 5.10 -16.37
CA GLU A 280 -7.24 4.90 -15.89
C GLU A 280 -6.44 3.94 -16.77
N ILE A 281 -7.12 3.04 -17.48
CA ILE A 281 -6.49 2.11 -18.44
C ILE A 281 -6.38 2.78 -19.81
N ILE A 282 -7.39 3.53 -20.18
CA ILE A 282 -7.57 4.07 -21.52
C ILE A 282 -7.98 5.53 -21.39
N TYR A 283 -7.01 6.41 -21.39
CA TYR A 283 -7.31 7.85 -21.40
C TYR A 283 -7.50 8.37 -22.83
N GLY A 284 -8.41 9.33 -22.94
CA GLY A 284 -8.67 10.02 -24.20
C GLY A 284 -7.59 11.05 -24.53
N LEU A 285 -7.41 11.33 -25.80
CA LEU A 285 -6.58 12.44 -26.23
C LEU A 285 -7.30 13.76 -25.95
N HIS A 286 -6.60 14.72 -25.36
CA HIS A 286 -7.14 16.03 -25.04
C HIS A 286 -6.21 17.15 -25.53
N GLY A 287 -6.79 18.22 -26.08
CA GLY A 287 -6.09 19.42 -26.49
C GLY A 287 -5.53 19.37 -27.91
N LEU A 288 -4.73 20.37 -28.25
CA LEU A 288 -4.03 20.44 -29.54
C LEU A 288 -2.82 19.49 -29.50
N LEU A 289 -2.69 18.69 -30.53
CA LEU A 289 -1.71 17.62 -30.61
C LEU A 289 -0.71 17.90 -31.74
N ASN A 290 0.53 17.47 -31.54
CA ASN A 290 1.62 17.63 -32.51
C ASN A 290 1.93 16.33 -33.29
N PHE A 291 0.97 15.41 -33.32
CA PHE A 291 1.07 14.13 -34.04
C PHE A 291 -0.26 13.79 -34.72
N ASN A 292 -0.20 12.96 -35.76
CA ASN A 292 -1.36 12.59 -36.57
C ASN A 292 -2.00 11.28 -36.10
N ARG A 293 -1.20 10.40 -35.50
CA ARG A 293 -1.64 9.09 -35.03
C ARG A 293 -0.88 8.70 -33.76
N MET A 294 -1.55 8.01 -32.89
CA MET A 294 -0.94 7.42 -31.69
C MET A 294 -1.32 5.93 -31.61
N GLU A 295 -0.33 5.11 -31.45
CA GLU A 295 -0.50 3.69 -31.08
C GLU A 295 -0.16 3.55 -29.61
N SER A 296 -1.11 3.07 -28.80
CA SER A 296 -0.96 2.89 -27.38
C SER A 296 -1.07 1.41 -27.03
N GLU A 297 -0.09 0.91 -26.28
CA GLU A 297 -0.15 -0.40 -25.62
C GLU A 297 -0.16 -0.18 -24.13
N THR A 298 -1.28 -0.49 -23.49
CA THR A 298 -1.43 -0.46 -22.03
C THR A 298 -1.35 -1.87 -21.49
N THR A 299 -0.43 -2.10 -20.56
CA THR A 299 -0.36 -3.35 -19.79
C THR A 299 -0.90 -3.08 -18.40
N LEU A 300 -2.03 -3.70 -18.05
CA LEU A 300 -2.55 -3.75 -16.69
C LEU A 300 -1.94 -4.96 -15.98
N SER A 301 -1.23 -4.73 -14.92
CA SER A 301 -0.65 -5.78 -14.07
C SER A 301 -1.44 -5.89 -12.78
N VAL A 302 -1.78 -7.11 -12.41
CA VAL A 302 -2.33 -7.46 -11.10
C VAL A 302 -1.25 -8.20 -10.35
N THR A 303 -0.95 -7.75 -9.14
CA THR A 303 0.05 -8.34 -8.27
C THR A 303 -0.63 -8.88 -7.03
N ILE A 304 -0.39 -10.14 -6.67
CA ILE A 304 -0.75 -10.67 -5.36
C ILE A 304 0.56 -10.90 -4.60
N ARG A 305 0.69 -10.21 -3.47
CA ARG A 305 1.79 -10.35 -2.54
C ARG A 305 1.42 -11.35 -1.46
N GLY A 306 2.28 -12.33 -1.21
CA GLY A 306 2.33 -12.98 0.08
C GLY A 306 3.00 -12.02 1.06
N ILE A 307 2.32 -11.70 2.15
CA ILE A 307 2.78 -10.78 3.21
C ILE A 307 2.87 -11.49 4.54
N THR A 308 3.59 -10.91 5.48
CA THR A 308 3.67 -11.46 6.84
C THR A 308 2.38 -11.25 7.60
N LYS A 309 2.15 -12.06 8.63
CA LYS A 309 1.01 -11.90 9.53
C LYS A 309 0.97 -10.52 10.18
N ASP A 310 2.14 -10.03 10.61
CA ASP A 310 2.24 -8.74 11.28
C ASP A 310 1.92 -7.58 10.32
N GLU A 311 2.40 -7.66 9.08
CA GLU A 311 2.05 -6.69 8.02
C GLU A 311 0.54 -6.72 7.73
N TYR A 312 -0.07 -7.89 7.64
CA TYR A 312 -1.50 -8.02 7.43
C TYR A 312 -2.30 -7.29 8.51
N TYR A 313 -2.02 -7.56 9.78
CA TYR A 313 -2.75 -6.90 10.87
C TYR A 313 -2.40 -5.43 11.00
N TYR A 314 -1.17 -5.02 10.69
CA TYR A 314 -0.78 -3.62 10.64
C TYR A 314 -1.59 -2.86 9.58
N LEU A 315 -1.70 -3.40 8.36
CA LEU A 315 -2.47 -2.79 7.28
C LEU A 315 -3.97 -2.77 7.56
N LYS A 316 -4.49 -3.76 8.29
CA LYS A 316 -5.86 -3.75 8.78
C LYS A 316 -6.09 -2.62 9.79
N ALA A 317 -5.22 -2.52 10.79
CA ALA A 317 -5.29 -1.44 11.77
C ALA A 317 -5.19 -0.07 11.12
N LEU A 318 -4.31 0.07 10.13
CA LEU A 318 -4.14 1.32 9.38
C LEU A 318 -5.39 1.64 8.54
N SER A 319 -6.06 0.65 7.94
CA SER A 319 -7.33 0.85 7.23
C SER A 319 -8.42 1.43 8.14
N ILE A 320 -8.50 0.94 9.38
CA ILE A 320 -9.45 1.45 10.37
C ILE A 320 -9.09 2.88 10.78
N TYR A 321 -7.81 3.14 11.02
CA TYR A 321 -7.33 4.47 11.38
C TYR A 321 -7.62 5.50 10.29
N ASP A 322 -7.42 5.15 9.02
CA ASP A 322 -7.72 6.02 7.88
C ASP A 322 -9.21 6.33 7.75
N TYR A 323 -10.06 5.32 7.96
CA TYR A 323 -11.51 5.49 7.92
C TYR A 323 -12.00 6.49 8.96
N LEU A 324 -11.41 6.45 10.15
CA LEU A 324 -11.77 7.36 11.24
C LEU A 324 -11.24 8.79 11.04
N ASP A 325 -10.55 9.08 9.91
CA ASP A 325 -9.93 10.38 9.59
C ASP A 325 -9.07 10.92 10.76
N GLY A 326 -8.48 9.99 11.53
CA GLY A 326 -7.71 10.31 12.73
C GLY A 326 -8.56 10.81 13.92
N ASP A 327 -9.90 10.85 13.82
CA ASP A 327 -10.77 11.22 14.93
C ASP A 327 -11.01 10.02 15.86
N ILE A 328 -10.06 9.81 16.75
CA ILE A 328 -10.09 8.76 17.77
C ILE A 328 -10.85 9.17 19.05
N THR A 329 -11.54 10.32 19.05
CA THR A 329 -12.17 10.84 20.26
C THR A 329 -13.37 10.04 20.73
N LEU A 330 -13.96 9.22 19.86
CA LEU A 330 -15.18 8.44 20.14
C LEU A 330 -14.99 6.92 20.05
N THR A 331 -13.78 6.44 19.70
CA THR A 331 -13.50 5.01 19.50
C THR A 331 -12.37 4.52 20.42
N GLU A 332 -12.32 3.20 20.62
CA GLU A 332 -11.17 2.59 21.29
C GLU A 332 -9.88 2.88 20.50
N PRO A 333 -8.75 3.13 21.19
CA PRO A 333 -7.47 3.35 20.52
C PRO A 333 -7.11 2.19 19.60
N VAL A 334 -6.80 2.49 18.34
CA VAL A 334 -6.31 1.47 17.40
C VAL A 334 -4.91 1.05 17.82
N SER A 335 -4.74 -0.23 18.13
CA SER A 335 -3.42 -0.80 18.42
C SER A 335 -2.77 -1.27 17.13
N PHE A 336 -1.61 -0.69 16.81
CA PHE A 336 -0.81 -1.14 15.69
C PHE A 336 0.09 -2.30 16.14
N PRO A 337 0.03 -3.46 15.46
CA PRO A 337 0.97 -4.54 15.71
C PRO A 337 2.40 -4.09 15.43
N ASP A 338 3.32 -4.58 16.22
CA ASP A 338 4.74 -4.45 15.97
C ASP A 338 5.40 -5.83 16.02
N ASN A 339 6.57 -5.95 15.41
CA ASN A 339 7.38 -7.18 15.45
C ASN A 339 8.86 -6.87 15.73
N VAL A 340 9.12 -5.80 16.44
CA VAL A 340 10.47 -5.32 16.76
C VAL A 340 10.76 -5.52 18.24
N GLU A 341 11.60 -6.50 18.57
CA GLU A 341 12.04 -6.73 19.94
C GLU A 341 13.08 -5.70 20.37
N GLY A 342 12.89 -5.13 21.58
CA GLY A 342 13.73 -4.07 22.11
C GLY A 342 13.43 -2.67 21.57
N GLY A 343 12.43 -2.55 20.70
CA GLY A 343 11.98 -1.32 20.09
C GLY A 343 10.51 -1.38 19.70
N ILE A 344 10.11 -0.60 18.72
CA ILE A 344 8.78 -0.62 18.10
C ILE A 344 8.92 -0.47 16.58
N GLY A 345 7.91 -0.89 15.84
CA GLY A 345 7.84 -0.71 14.40
C GLY A 345 7.50 -1.98 13.64
N LEU A 346 7.63 -1.94 12.35
CA LEU A 346 7.31 -3.06 11.47
C LEU A 346 8.47 -3.35 10.51
N VAL A 347 8.97 -4.58 10.58
CA VAL A 347 9.85 -5.16 9.56
C VAL A 347 9.06 -6.23 8.82
N SER A 348 8.91 -6.06 7.51
CA SER A 348 8.18 -7.01 6.67
C SER A 348 8.94 -7.35 5.42
N ILE A 349 8.64 -8.52 4.87
CA ILE A 349 9.15 -9.00 3.59
C ILE A 349 7.97 -9.60 2.85
N SER A 350 7.82 -9.24 1.58
CA SER A 350 6.78 -9.78 0.71
C SER A 350 7.37 -10.55 -0.46
N THR A 351 6.59 -11.47 -1.00
CA THR A 351 6.88 -12.18 -2.25
C THR A 351 5.75 -11.97 -3.23
N GLU A 352 6.06 -11.68 -4.47
CA GLU A 352 5.07 -11.29 -5.49
C GLU A 352 4.80 -12.38 -6.50
N SER A 353 3.54 -12.51 -6.89
CA SER A 353 3.11 -13.13 -8.14
C SER A 353 2.39 -12.09 -8.98
N VAL A 354 2.66 -12.06 -10.28
CA VAL A 354 2.14 -11.05 -11.20
C VAL A 354 1.46 -11.72 -12.38
N ALA A 355 0.26 -11.26 -12.70
CA ALA A 355 -0.43 -11.57 -13.95
C ALA A 355 -0.81 -10.29 -14.68
N SER A 356 -0.82 -10.27 -16.00
CA SER A 356 -1.08 -9.04 -16.74
C SER A 356 -1.97 -9.25 -17.96
N ILE A 357 -2.64 -8.16 -18.36
CA ILE A 357 -3.47 -8.06 -19.56
C ILE A 357 -2.97 -6.88 -20.37
N LYS A 358 -2.98 -7.05 -21.71
CA LYS A 358 -2.59 -6.00 -22.63
C LYS A 358 -3.79 -5.46 -23.40
N PHE A 359 -3.86 -4.16 -23.49
CA PHE A 359 -4.83 -3.40 -24.27
C PHE A 359 -4.09 -2.62 -25.35
N LYS A 360 -4.50 -2.78 -26.61
CA LYS A 360 -3.93 -2.03 -27.73
C LYS A 360 -4.97 -1.09 -28.29
N ARG A 361 -4.58 0.14 -28.56
CA ARG A 361 -5.41 1.14 -29.21
C ARG A 361 -4.63 1.91 -30.25
N THR A 362 -5.36 2.36 -31.25
CA THR A 362 -4.87 3.30 -32.25
C THR A 362 -5.83 4.49 -32.25
N TYR A 363 -5.25 5.66 -32.20
CA TYR A 363 -5.97 6.93 -32.29
C TYR A 363 -5.48 7.65 -33.52
N ASP A 364 -6.39 7.94 -34.45
CA ASP A 364 -6.16 8.87 -35.54
C ASP A 364 -6.64 10.25 -35.09
N VAL A 365 -5.75 11.22 -35.13
CA VAL A 365 -6.02 12.59 -34.66
C VAL A 365 -6.70 13.35 -35.78
N PRO A 366 -7.90 13.93 -35.55
CA PRO A 366 -8.54 14.79 -36.54
C PRO A 366 -7.63 15.96 -36.93
N SER A 367 -7.56 16.29 -38.20
CA SER A 367 -6.70 17.38 -38.70
C SER A 367 -6.95 18.71 -38.01
N SER A 368 -8.20 18.94 -37.56
CA SER A 368 -8.57 20.14 -36.80
C SER A 368 -7.96 20.22 -35.38
N TRP A 369 -7.40 19.13 -34.88
CA TRP A 369 -6.76 19.05 -33.56
C TRP A 369 -5.24 19.09 -33.67
N ILE A 370 -4.71 19.08 -34.89
CA ILE A 370 -3.26 19.08 -35.11
C ILE A 370 -2.76 20.51 -35.09
N TYR A 371 -1.80 20.78 -34.24
CA TYR A 371 -1.07 22.05 -34.24
C TYR A 371 -0.11 22.05 -35.42
N THR A 372 -0.32 22.97 -36.35
CA THR A 372 0.62 23.29 -37.43
C THR A 372 1.38 24.55 -37.04
N GLU A 373 2.67 24.44 -36.84
CA GLU A 373 3.57 25.58 -36.65
C GLU A 373 3.57 26.50 -37.87
#